data_c3a1a18dbc17bdc3e59e2973bb84644c
#
_entry.id   c3a1a18dbc17bdc3e59e2973bb84644c
#
_cell.length_a   1.000
_cell.length_b   1.000
_cell.length_c   1.000
_cell.angle_alpha   90.00
_cell.angle_beta   90.00
_cell.angle_gamma   90.00
#
_symmetry.space_group_name_H-M   'P 1'
#
loop_
_entity.id
_entity.type
_entity.pdbx_description
1 polymer ?
#
loop_
_entity_poly.entity_id
_entity_poly.type
_entity_poly.pdbx_seq_one_letter_code
_entity_poly.pdbx_strand_id
1 'polypeptide(L)'
;MEVHAHTHTARKKWTHYFWEFLMLFLAVFCGFLAEYQLEHKIEKDRGKQYIISFFQDLKYDTSHLTAVMNNYKEKVENLSAISKCYDSVLANLLCKNCLSKLFKGSRGFFELRTSDRTMQQLKNAGGLRLLKSADADSVIVYDNLIRGYKLDETTTFQETQTTLRSISDELFNYAVVKDGEFTDGDILITSDKLIINKFFNALNRYVKYSALYINKLERLKSEAVNIMNYFNKKYHIE
;
A
#
# COMPACT_ATOMS: atom_id res chain seq x y z
N MET A 1 -66.54 -47.75 49.87
CA MET A 1 -66.42 -46.45 49.20
C MET A 1 -65.36 -45.68 49.96
N GLU A 2 -64.14 -45.64 49.43
CA GLU A 2 -63.06 -44.85 50.03
C GLU A 2 -63.06 -43.42 49.34
N VAL A 3 -63.27 -42.44 50.17
CA VAL A 3 -63.20 -41.03 49.74
C VAL A 3 -61.75 -40.58 49.86
N HIS A 4 -61.07 -40.44 48.75
CA HIS A 4 -59.75 -39.84 48.73
C HIS A 4 -59.84 -38.34 49.11
N ALA A 5 -59.25 -38.01 50.24
CA ALA A 5 -59.11 -36.66 50.70
C ALA A 5 -58.13 -35.94 49.75
N HIS A 6 -58.66 -34.93 49.01
CA HIS A 6 -57.81 -34.00 48.28
C HIS A 6 -56.95 -33.20 49.24
N THR A 7 -55.62 -33.40 49.22
CA THR A 7 -54.67 -32.59 49.91
C THR A 7 -54.74 -31.16 49.35
N HIS A 8 -55.28 -30.23 50.18
CA HIS A 8 -55.24 -28.80 49.87
C HIS A 8 -53.80 -28.34 49.74
N THR A 9 -53.30 -28.09 48.55
CA THR A 9 -52.03 -27.41 48.30
C THR A 9 -52.04 -26.07 49.03
N ALA A 10 -51.18 -25.95 50.04
CA ALA A 10 -51.06 -24.71 50.80
C ALA A 10 -50.78 -23.55 49.86
N ARG A 11 -51.59 -22.47 49.92
CA ARG A 11 -51.44 -21.22 49.16
C ARG A 11 -50.00 -20.70 49.39
N LYS A 12 -49.14 -20.83 48.34
CA LYS A 12 -47.77 -20.31 48.38
C LYS A 12 -47.85 -18.79 48.75
N LYS A 13 -47.13 -18.40 49.79
CA LYS A 13 -47.04 -16.97 50.19
C LYS A 13 -46.45 -16.15 49.04
N TRP A 14 -46.92 -14.90 48.84
CA TRP A 14 -46.47 -14.00 47.78
C TRP A 14 -44.92 -13.85 47.73
N THR A 15 -44.24 -13.91 48.87
CA THR A 15 -42.79 -13.93 49.01
C THR A 15 -42.13 -15.11 48.24
N HIS A 16 -42.78 -16.27 48.12
CA HIS A 16 -42.24 -17.41 47.38
C HIS A 16 -42.19 -17.10 45.87
N TYR A 17 -43.24 -16.51 45.32
CA TYR A 17 -43.29 -16.08 43.91
C TYR A 17 -42.27 -14.97 43.61
N PHE A 18 -42.05 -14.07 44.56
CA PHE A 18 -40.98 -13.06 44.44
C PHE A 18 -39.61 -13.70 44.40
N TRP A 19 -39.30 -14.67 45.23
CA TRP A 19 -38.04 -15.37 45.19
C TRP A 19 -37.84 -16.21 43.92
N GLU A 20 -38.88 -16.90 43.44
CA GLU A 20 -38.86 -17.63 42.16
C GLU A 20 -38.57 -16.66 40.99
N PHE A 21 -39.27 -15.54 40.95
CA PHE A 21 -39.02 -14.49 39.96
C PHE A 21 -37.62 -13.92 40.04
N LEU A 22 -37.13 -13.61 41.24
CA LEU A 22 -35.81 -13.04 41.45
C LEU A 22 -34.71 -14.03 41.00
N MET A 23 -34.85 -15.30 41.30
CA MET A 23 -33.89 -16.33 40.86
C MET A 23 -33.86 -16.48 39.35
N LEU A 24 -35.02 -16.50 38.68
CA LEU A 24 -35.11 -16.54 37.23
C LEU A 24 -34.52 -15.26 36.60
N PHE A 25 -34.85 -14.10 37.14
CA PHE A 25 -34.30 -12.82 36.69
C PHE A 25 -32.77 -12.78 36.82
N LEU A 26 -32.23 -13.20 37.99
CA LEU A 26 -30.79 -13.23 38.20
C LEU A 26 -30.10 -14.23 37.24
N ALA A 27 -30.70 -15.42 37.00
CA ALA A 27 -30.12 -16.39 36.08
C ALA A 27 -30.01 -15.80 34.64
N VAL A 28 -31.07 -15.17 34.14
CA VAL A 28 -31.08 -14.51 32.84
C VAL A 28 -30.11 -13.33 32.81
N PHE A 29 -30.12 -12.50 33.84
CA PHE A 29 -29.24 -11.33 33.95
C PHE A 29 -27.76 -11.73 33.99
N CYS A 30 -27.40 -12.75 34.77
CA CYS A 30 -26.03 -13.29 34.81
C CYS A 30 -25.62 -13.89 33.44
N GLY A 31 -26.54 -14.55 32.73
CA GLY A 31 -26.32 -15.04 31.37
C GLY A 31 -25.96 -13.88 30.42
N PHE A 32 -26.74 -12.83 30.39
CA PHE A 32 -26.46 -11.64 29.57
C PHE A 32 -25.14 -10.95 29.93
N LEU A 33 -24.82 -10.84 31.23
CA LEU A 33 -23.53 -10.27 31.64
C LEU A 33 -22.34 -11.13 31.18
N ALA A 34 -22.46 -12.43 31.29
CA ALA A 34 -21.40 -13.35 30.86
C ALA A 34 -21.21 -13.28 29.34
N GLU A 35 -22.31 -13.29 28.57
CA GLU A 35 -22.28 -13.15 27.11
C GLU A 35 -21.68 -11.80 26.69
N TYR A 36 -22.10 -10.70 27.28
CA TYR A 36 -21.57 -9.36 27.03
C TYR A 36 -20.05 -9.29 27.28
N GLN A 37 -19.57 -9.84 28.39
CA GLN A 37 -18.14 -9.85 28.70
C GLN A 37 -17.35 -10.72 27.72
N LEU A 38 -17.91 -11.87 27.34
CA LEU A 38 -17.28 -12.77 26.36
C LEU A 38 -17.18 -12.12 24.98
N GLU A 39 -18.27 -11.51 24.52
CA GLU A 39 -18.31 -10.80 23.25
C GLU A 39 -17.28 -9.66 23.21
N HIS A 40 -17.22 -8.86 24.26
CA HIS A 40 -16.26 -7.75 24.38
C HIS A 40 -14.81 -8.22 24.37
N LYS A 41 -14.52 -9.38 25.01
CA LYS A 41 -13.20 -10.00 24.97
C LYS A 41 -12.86 -10.48 23.55
N ILE A 42 -13.78 -11.16 22.89
CA ILE A 42 -13.62 -11.65 21.52
C ILE A 42 -13.36 -10.48 20.56
N GLU A 43 -14.12 -9.40 20.66
CA GLU A 43 -13.93 -8.20 19.83
C GLU A 43 -12.55 -7.57 20.05
N LYS A 44 -12.10 -7.46 21.30
CA LYS A 44 -10.78 -6.93 21.63
C LYS A 44 -9.66 -7.81 21.06
N ASP A 45 -9.80 -9.12 21.16
CA ASP A 45 -8.81 -10.08 20.63
C ASP A 45 -8.78 -10.03 19.09
N ARG A 46 -9.92 -9.92 18.42
CA ARG A 46 -10.01 -9.70 16.98
C ARG A 46 -9.36 -8.39 16.56
N GLY A 47 -9.63 -7.29 17.28
CA GLY A 47 -8.97 -6.00 17.03
C GLY A 47 -7.46 -6.11 17.12
N LYS A 48 -6.93 -6.82 18.13
CA LYS A 48 -5.49 -7.07 18.25
C LYS A 48 -4.93 -7.88 17.07
N GLN A 49 -5.65 -8.90 16.61
CA GLN A 49 -5.24 -9.69 15.44
C GLN A 49 -5.18 -8.84 14.16
N TYR A 50 -6.12 -7.93 13.96
CA TYR A 50 -6.04 -6.99 12.84
C TYR A 50 -4.81 -6.08 12.91
N ILE A 51 -4.45 -5.57 14.10
CA ILE A 51 -3.23 -4.76 14.28
C ILE A 51 -1.97 -5.57 13.95
N ILE A 52 -1.89 -6.84 14.41
CA ILE A 52 -0.76 -7.71 14.09
C ILE A 52 -0.68 -7.97 12.58
N SER A 53 -1.81 -8.27 11.93
CA SER A 53 -1.85 -8.48 10.49
C SER A 53 -1.44 -7.23 9.71
N PHE A 54 -1.92 -6.06 10.13
CA PHE A 54 -1.56 -4.78 9.52
C PHE A 54 -0.07 -4.44 9.73
N PHE A 55 0.49 -4.75 10.88
CA PHE A 55 1.92 -4.63 11.12
C PHE A 55 2.76 -5.46 10.14
N GLN A 56 2.34 -6.69 9.85
CA GLN A 56 3.00 -7.54 8.84
C GLN A 56 2.87 -6.97 7.43
N ASP A 57 1.70 -6.41 7.10
CA ASP A 57 1.50 -5.72 5.81
C ASP A 57 2.45 -4.50 5.69
N LEU A 58 2.61 -3.69 6.76
CA LEU A 58 3.57 -2.58 6.80
C LEU A 58 5.03 -3.04 6.65
N LYS A 59 5.40 -4.16 7.27
CA LYS A 59 6.74 -4.75 7.15
C LYS A 59 7.04 -5.17 5.70
N TYR A 60 6.07 -5.78 5.04
CA TYR A 60 6.16 -6.10 3.61
C TYR A 60 6.29 -4.83 2.77
N ASP A 61 5.41 -3.85 2.99
CA ASP A 61 5.39 -2.59 2.24
C ASP A 61 6.70 -1.82 2.38
N THR A 62 7.26 -1.70 3.59
CA THR A 62 8.54 -0.99 3.82
C THR A 62 9.71 -1.65 3.09
N SER A 63 9.72 -2.98 3.01
CA SER A 63 10.73 -3.74 2.25
C SER A 63 10.60 -3.44 0.75
N HIS A 64 9.38 -3.53 0.23
CA HIS A 64 9.10 -3.30 -1.19
C HIS A 64 9.35 -1.84 -1.60
N LEU A 65 8.91 -0.88 -0.78
CA LEU A 65 9.20 0.54 -0.98
C LEU A 65 10.70 0.81 -1.10
N THR A 66 11.50 0.15 -0.25
CA THR A 66 12.96 0.29 -0.29
C THR A 66 13.54 -0.19 -1.61
N ALA A 67 13.10 -1.34 -2.12
CA ALA A 67 13.54 -1.88 -3.40
C ALA A 67 13.15 -0.96 -4.57
N VAL A 68 11.89 -0.50 -4.61
CA VAL A 68 11.40 0.41 -5.65
C VAL A 68 12.18 1.73 -5.65
N MET A 69 12.40 2.32 -4.46
CA MET A 69 13.18 3.56 -4.33
C MET A 69 14.60 3.40 -4.82
N ASN A 70 15.29 2.31 -4.48
CA ASN A 70 16.66 2.06 -4.92
C ASN A 70 16.73 1.94 -6.45
N ASN A 71 15.80 1.21 -7.05
CA ASN A 71 15.71 1.08 -8.50
C ASN A 71 15.48 2.44 -9.20
N TYR A 72 14.62 3.29 -8.64
CA TYR A 72 14.42 4.64 -9.18
C TYR A 72 15.63 5.55 -8.96
N LYS A 73 16.31 5.47 -7.81
CA LYS A 73 17.54 6.25 -7.55
C LYS A 73 18.63 5.89 -8.55
N GLU A 74 18.91 4.62 -8.75
CA GLU A 74 19.87 4.15 -9.76
C GLU A 74 19.50 4.63 -11.17
N LYS A 75 18.21 4.51 -11.52
CA LYS A 75 17.72 4.98 -12.82
C LYS A 75 17.90 6.50 -13.01
N VAL A 76 17.57 7.31 -12.01
CA VAL A 76 17.74 8.76 -12.04
C VAL A 76 19.21 9.15 -12.14
N GLU A 77 20.10 8.50 -11.40
CA GLU A 77 21.55 8.71 -11.48
C GLU A 77 22.08 8.41 -12.87
N ASN A 78 21.74 7.25 -13.41
CA ASN A 78 22.11 6.84 -14.77
C ASN A 78 21.63 7.85 -15.82
N LEU A 79 20.37 8.31 -15.72
CA LEU A 79 19.79 9.27 -16.65
C LEU A 79 20.35 10.69 -16.47
N SER A 80 20.66 11.12 -15.26
CA SER A 80 21.24 12.43 -14.99
C SER A 80 22.67 12.57 -15.56
N ALA A 81 23.43 11.48 -15.58
CA ALA A 81 24.76 11.43 -16.20
C ALA A 81 24.69 11.62 -17.75
N ILE A 82 23.54 11.37 -18.33
CA ILE A 82 23.31 11.33 -19.79
C ILE A 82 23.05 12.72 -20.39
N SER A 83 22.72 13.74 -19.61
CA SER A 83 22.63 15.13 -20.13
C SER A 83 23.89 15.54 -20.89
N LYS A 84 25.04 14.96 -20.53
CA LYS A 84 26.31 15.12 -21.24
C LYS A 84 26.33 14.49 -22.64
N CYS A 85 25.40 13.59 -22.95
CA CYS A 85 25.28 12.97 -24.27
C CYS A 85 24.56 13.83 -25.31
N TYR A 86 23.87 14.90 -24.88
CA TYR A 86 23.08 15.76 -25.76
C TYR A 86 23.91 16.34 -26.91
N ASP A 87 25.04 16.96 -26.59
CA ASP A 87 25.93 17.56 -27.59
C ASP A 87 26.53 16.51 -28.53
N SER A 88 26.86 15.33 -28.02
CA SER A 88 27.37 14.21 -28.82
C SER A 88 26.30 13.68 -29.80
N VAL A 89 25.05 13.58 -29.38
CA VAL A 89 23.95 13.15 -30.25
C VAL A 89 23.67 14.21 -31.33
N LEU A 90 23.64 15.47 -30.99
CA LEU A 90 23.46 16.56 -31.95
C LEU A 90 24.61 16.70 -32.97
N ALA A 91 25.84 16.37 -32.56
CA ALA A 91 27.00 16.37 -33.43
C ALA A 91 27.17 15.08 -34.26
N ASN A 92 26.20 14.17 -34.22
CA ASN A 92 26.28 12.82 -34.83
C ASN A 92 27.50 12.00 -34.37
N LEU A 93 28.08 12.36 -33.23
CA LEU A 93 29.15 11.59 -32.60
C LEU A 93 28.50 10.39 -31.86
N LEU A 94 28.34 9.27 -32.57
CA LEU A 94 27.67 8.08 -32.09
C LEU A 94 28.43 7.45 -30.92
N CYS A 95 28.22 7.96 -29.72
CA CYS A 95 28.61 7.29 -28.50
C CYS A 95 27.61 6.13 -28.24
N LYS A 96 27.92 4.94 -28.77
CA LYS A 96 27.07 3.72 -28.62
C LYS A 96 26.70 3.47 -27.18
N ASN A 97 27.63 3.63 -26.23
CA ASN A 97 27.39 3.48 -24.80
C ASN A 97 26.42 4.53 -24.25
N CYS A 98 26.52 5.79 -24.68
CA CYS A 98 25.57 6.85 -24.34
C CYS A 98 24.15 6.52 -24.83
N LEU A 99 24.02 6.15 -26.10
CA LEU A 99 22.75 5.83 -26.71
C LEU A 99 22.08 4.60 -26.07
N SER A 100 22.88 3.57 -25.75
CA SER A 100 22.39 2.38 -25.05
C SER A 100 21.82 2.74 -23.64
N LYS A 101 22.54 3.58 -22.89
CA LYS A 101 22.06 4.06 -21.58
C LYS A 101 20.78 4.91 -21.70
N LEU A 102 20.71 5.80 -22.67
CA LEU A 102 19.51 6.60 -22.96
C LEU A 102 18.31 5.72 -23.28
N PHE A 103 18.50 4.76 -24.16
CA PHE A 103 17.47 3.80 -24.55
C PHE A 103 16.98 2.99 -23.36
N LYS A 104 17.86 2.36 -22.60
CA LYS A 104 17.52 1.58 -21.40
C LYS A 104 16.85 2.46 -20.34
N GLY A 105 17.36 3.63 -20.11
CA GLY A 105 16.83 4.58 -19.14
C GLY A 105 15.46 5.15 -19.50
N SER A 106 15.13 5.27 -20.80
CA SER A 106 13.82 5.72 -21.25
C SER A 106 12.72 4.66 -21.05
N ARG A 107 13.10 3.42 -20.70
CA ARG A 107 12.22 2.27 -20.52
C ARG A 107 12.25 1.76 -19.09
N GLY A 108 11.30 0.89 -18.78
CA GLY A 108 11.17 0.28 -17.47
C GLY A 108 10.36 1.14 -16.50
N PHE A 109 9.49 0.49 -15.79
CA PHE A 109 8.61 1.03 -14.77
C PHE A 109 8.69 0.15 -13.54
N PHE A 110 8.79 0.75 -12.38
CA PHE A 110 8.81 0.05 -11.09
C PHE A 110 7.52 0.36 -10.35
N GLU A 111 6.55 -0.52 -10.48
CA GLU A 111 5.22 -0.37 -9.87
C GLU A 111 5.29 -0.44 -8.35
N LEU A 112 4.61 0.48 -7.67
CA LEU A 112 4.39 0.41 -6.24
C LEU A 112 3.33 -0.64 -5.90
N ARG A 113 3.78 -1.78 -5.39
CA ARG A 113 2.90 -2.83 -4.87
C ARG A 113 2.86 -2.77 -3.36
N THR A 114 1.68 -2.63 -2.81
CA THR A 114 1.43 -2.60 -1.37
C THR A 114 0.48 -3.73 -1.00
N SER A 115 0.61 -4.23 0.23
CA SER A 115 -0.37 -5.16 0.79
C SER A 115 -1.64 -4.41 1.16
N ASP A 116 -2.77 -4.80 0.60
CA ASP A 116 -4.08 -4.22 0.92
C ASP A 116 -5.01 -5.19 1.67
N ARG A 117 -4.53 -6.40 1.94
CA ARG A 117 -5.31 -7.51 2.51
C ARG A 117 -5.98 -7.13 3.82
N THR A 118 -5.22 -6.68 4.81
CA THR A 118 -5.77 -6.31 6.12
C THR A 118 -6.64 -5.07 6.02
N MET A 119 -6.25 -4.10 5.19
CA MET A 119 -7.03 -2.89 4.96
C MET A 119 -8.41 -3.18 4.38
N GLN A 120 -8.50 -4.07 3.41
CA GLN A 120 -9.77 -4.49 2.84
C GLN A 120 -10.66 -5.19 3.87
N GLN A 121 -10.10 -6.07 4.69
CA GLN A 121 -10.84 -6.71 5.78
C GLN A 121 -11.36 -5.69 6.80
N LEU A 122 -10.52 -4.74 7.21
CA LEU A 122 -10.92 -3.68 8.14
C LEU A 122 -12.06 -2.81 7.61
N LYS A 123 -12.04 -2.48 6.32
CA LYS A 123 -13.09 -1.66 5.69
C LYS A 123 -14.37 -2.43 5.43
N ASN A 124 -14.27 -3.61 4.83
CA ASN A 124 -15.43 -4.36 4.33
C ASN A 124 -16.17 -5.12 5.43
N ALA A 125 -15.45 -5.63 6.43
CA ALA A 125 -16.03 -6.36 7.55
C ALA A 125 -16.35 -5.50 8.78
N GLY A 126 -16.26 -4.16 8.65
CA GLY A 126 -16.45 -3.25 9.78
C GLY A 126 -15.40 -3.39 10.88
N GLY A 127 -14.24 -3.93 10.54
CA GLY A 127 -13.15 -4.21 11.48
C GLY A 127 -12.55 -2.96 12.12
N LEU A 128 -12.67 -1.78 11.49
CA LEU A 128 -12.21 -0.51 12.05
C LEU A 128 -12.87 -0.19 13.40
N ARG A 129 -14.14 -0.58 13.61
CA ARG A 129 -14.85 -0.38 14.90
C ARG A 129 -14.26 -1.19 16.05
N LEU A 130 -13.53 -2.28 15.74
CA LEU A 130 -12.88 -3.15 16.72
C LEU A 130 -11.54 -2.58 17.21
N LEU A 131 -11.03 -1.55 16.51
CA LEU A 131 -9.79 -0.88 16.86
C LEU A 131 -10.06 0.27 17.84
N LYS A 132 -9.07 0.60 18.66
CA LYS A 132 -9.09 1.86 19.41
C LYS A 132 -8.96 3.03 18.42
N SER A 133 -9.58 4.17 18.72
CA SER A 133 -9.61 5.34 17.83
C SER A 133 -8.23 5.68 17.25
N ALA A 134 -7.20 5.84 18.08
CA ALA A 134 -5.84 6.17 17.63
C ALA A 134 -5.21 5.11 16.72
N ASP A 135 -5.59 3.83 16.87
CA ASP A 135 -5.12 2.75 16.01
C ASP A 135 -5.84 2.81 14.65
N ALA A 136 -7.16 3.02 14.68
CA ALA A 136 -7.95 3.21 13.47
C ALA A 136 -7.48 4.43 12.66
N ASP A 137 -7.19 5.55 13.35
CA ASP A 137 -6.66 6.76 12.72
C ASP A 137 -5.32 6.50 12.03
N SER A 138 -4.40 5.78 12.70
CA SER A 138 -3.10 5.40 12.11
C SER A 138 -3.26 4.55 10.85
N VAL A 139 -4.18 3.59 10.87
CA VAL A 139 -4.51 2.73 9.70
C VAL A 139 -5.08 3.57 8.56
N ILE A 140 -6.02 4.48 8.84
CA ILE A 140 -6.67 5.35 7.85
C ILE A 140 -5.66 6.33 7.24
N VAL A 141 -4.78 6.91 8.03
CA VAL A 141 -3.72 7.83 7.54
C VAL A 141 -2.85 7.12 6.52
N TYR A 142 -2.37 5.91 6.82
CA TYR A 142 -1.54 5.15 5.90
C TYR A 142 -2.27 4.78 4.60
N ASP A 143 -3.52 4.32 4.71
CA ASP A 143 -4.36 4.02 3.54
C ASP A 143 -4.58 5.24 2.64
N ASN A 144 -4.83 6.40 3.22
CA ASN A 144 -5.00 7.65 2.47
C ASN A 144 -3.72 8.02 1.72
N LEU A 145 -2.55 7.86 2.36
CA LEU A 145 -1.26 8.09 1.71
C LEU A 145 -1.04 7.14 0.53
N ILE A 146 -1.25 5.84 0.71
CA ILE A 146 -1.12 4.86 -0.38
C ILE A 146 -2.03 5.23 -1.56
N ARG A 147 -3.29 5.56 -1.30
CA ARG A 147 -4.24 5.92 -2.37
C ARG A 147 -3.82 7.19 -3.11
N GLY A 148 -3.33 8.19 -2.37
CA GLY A 148 -2.80 9.41 -2.97
C GLY A 148 -1.60 9.12 -3.87
N TYR A 149 -0.66 8.28 -3.43
CA TYR A 149 0.51 7.92 -4.23
C TYR A 149 0.17 7.06 -5.45
N LYS A 150 -0.76 6.12 -5.34
CA LYS A 150 -1.23 5.33 -6.49
C LYS A 150 -1.91 6.22 -7.53
N LEU A 151 -2.66 7.22 -7.10
CA LEU A 151 -3.26 8.20 -8.01
C LEU A 151 -2.19 9.01 -8.74
N ASP A 152 -1.20 9.55 -8.02
CA ASP A 152 -0.08 10.27 -8.62
C ASP A 152 0.73 9.41 -9.60
N GLU A 153 0.93 8.14 -9.25
CA GLU A 153 1.62 7.16 -10.09
C GLU A 153 0.89 6.93 -11.41
N THR A 154 -0.42 6.70 -11.35
CA THR A 154 -1.23 6.38 -12.53
C THR A 154 -1.54 7.60 -13.40
N THR A 155 -1.59 8.80 -12.84
CA THR A 155 -1.88 10.03 -13.60
C THR A 155 -0.60 10.68 -14.11
N THR A 156 0.15 11.33 -13.21
CA THR A 156 1.27 12.21 -13.60
C THR A 156 2.51 11.42 -14.02
N PHE A 157 2.89 10.41 -13.24
CA PHE A 157 4.14 9.72 -13.46
C PHE A 157 4.07 8.80 -14.68
N GLN A 158 3.01 8.04 -14.81
CA GLN A 158 2.79 7.13 -15.92
C GLN A 158 2.61 7.87 -17.25
N GLU A 159 1.92 9.04 -17.25
CA GLU A 159 1.81 9.92 -18.42
C GLU A 159 3.19 10.40 -18.88
N THR A 160 4.01 10.87 -17.93
CA THR A 160 5.38 11.36 -18.24
C THR A 160 6.23 10.25 -18.85
N GLN A 161 6.12 9.03 -18.35
CA GLN A 161 6.84 7.88 -18.89
C GLN A 161 6.33 7.47 -20.27
N THR A 162 5.02 7.44 -20.47
CA THR A 162 4.42 7.12 -21.76
C THR A 162 4.85 8.11 -22.84
N THR A 163 4.87 9.40 -22.50
CA THR A 163 5.38 10.45 -23.40
C THR A 163 6.85 10.23 -23.76
N LEU A 164 7.71 9.94 -22.77
CA LEU A 164 9.13 9.66 -23.03
C LEU A 164 9.29 8.41 -23.93
N ARG A 165 8.52 7.36 -23.68
CA ARG A 165 8.57 6.13 -24.48
C ARG A 165 8.13 6.38 -25.92
N SER A 166 7.03 7.10 -26.13
CA SER A 166 6.54 7.43 -27.48
C SER A 166 7.60 8.18 -28.30
N ILE A 167 8.24 9.18 -27.71
CA ILE A 167 9.31 9.93 -28.41
C ILE A 167 10.57 9.06 -28.59
N SER A 168 10.86 8.17 -27.65
CA SER A 168 11.94 7.18 -27.79
C SER A 168 11.71 6.25 -28.98
N ASP A 169 10.47 5.87 -29.26
CA ASP A 169 10.09 5.03 -30.40
C ASP A 169 10.26 5.75 -31.75
N GLU A 170 10.18 7.09 -31.75
CA GLU A 170 10.47 7.92 -32.94
C GLU A 170 11.98 8.11 -33.18
N LEU A 171 12.79 7.97 -32.12
CA LEU A 171 14.23 8.29 -32.17
C LEU A 171 15.11 7.05 -32.38
N PHE A 172 14.81 5.95 -31.69
CA PHE A 172 15.66 4.75 -31.66
C PHE A 172 15.20 3.63 -32.60
N ASN A 173 16.16 3.02 -33.28
CA ASN A 173 15.91 1.89 -34.15
C ASN A 173 15.86 0.57 -33.38
N TYR A 174 14.67 0.06 -33.14
CA TYR A 174 14.46 -1.20 -32.43
C TYR A 174 14.90 -2.41 -33.21
N ALA A 175 15.01 -2.34 -34.53
CA ALA A 175 15.44 -3.47 -35.35
C ALA A 175 16.89 -3.91 -35.04
N VAL A 176 17.69 -2.97 -34.48
CA VAL A 176 19.10 -3.24 -34.11
C VAL A 176 19.27 -3.51 -32.61
N VAL A 177 18.18 -3.78 -31.87
CA VAL A 177 18.22 -4.09 -30.44
C VAL A 177 18.06 -5.60 -30.25
N LYS A 178 19.05 -6.23 -29.61
CA LYS A 178 19.00 -7.64 -29.20
C LYS A 178 19.35 -7.74 -27.73
N ASP A 179 18.53 -8.42 -26.96
CA ASP A 179 18.71 -8.58 -25.50
C ASP A 179 18.88 -7.27 -24.73
N GLY A 180 18.23 -6.18 -25.23
CA GLY A 180 18.31 -4.85 -24.63
C GLY A 180 19.58 -4.06 -24.97
N GLU A 181 20.46 -4.58 -25.82
CA GLU A 181 21.66 -3.92 -26.30
C GLU A 181 21.57 -3.62 -27.81
N PHE A 182 22.22 -2.55 -28.23
CA PHE A 182 22.36 -2.26 -29.65
C PHE A 182 23.41 -3.17 -30.30
N THR A 183 23.01 -3.83 -31.36
CA THR A 183 23.88 -4.58 -32.28
C THR A 183 24.54 -3.64 -33.29
N ASP A 184 25.07 -4.18 -34.39
CA ASP A 184 25.57 -3.38 -35.50
C ASP A 184 24.41 -2.83 -36.32
N GLY A 185 24.54 -1.56 -36.74
CA GLY A 185 23.52 -0.83 -37.52
C GLY A 185 23.25 0.58 -36.99
N ASP A 186 22.36 1.27 -37.68
CA ASP A 186 21.96 2.64 -37.32
C ASP A 186 21.08 2.62 -36.07
N ILE A 187 21.64 3.09 -34.95
CA ILE A 187 20.98 3.13 -33.65
C ILE A 187 19.83 4.12 -33.64
N LEU A 188 19.96 5.24 -34.37
CA LEU A 188 18.95 6.26 -34.49
C LEU A 188 18.20 6.12 -35.82
N ILE A 189 16.86 6.23 -35.78
CA ILE A 189 16.02 6.29 -37.00
C ILE A 189 16.21 7.63 -37.71
N THR A 190 16.47 8.70 -36.96
CA THR A 190 16.52 10.05 -37.46
C THR A 190 17.59 10.89 -36.78
N SER A 191 18.13 11.85 -37.54
CA SER A 191 18.98 12.94 -37.05
C SER A 191 18.24 14.28 -36.92
N ASP A 192 16.91 14.27 -36.99
CA ASP A 192 16.10 15.47 -36.84
C ASP A 192 16.30 16.10 -35.46
N LYS A 193 16.85 17.30 -35.43
CA LYS A 193 17.11 18.06 -34.21
C LYS A 193 15.84 18.30 -33.38
N LEU A 194 14.69 18.44 -34.02
CA LEU A 194 13.42 18.65 -33.33
C LEU A 194 13.03 17.42 -32.51
N ILE A 195 13.15 16.21 -33.06
CA ILE A 195 12.86 14.93 -32.39
C ILE A 195 13.86 14.69 -31.27
N ILE A 196 15.15 14.95 -31.53
CA ILE A 196 16.21 14.85 -30.49
C ILE A 196 15.89 15.81 -29.33
N ASN A 197 15.57 17.07 -29.59
CA ASN A 197 15.21 18.01 -28.54
C ASN A 197 13.96 17.60 -27.74
N LYS A 198 12.91 17.11 -28.43
CA LYS A 198 11.71 16.59 -27.77
C LYS A 198 12.04 15.44 -26.82
N PHE A 199 12.90 14.50 -27.27
CA PHE A 199 13.35 13.39 -26.46
C PHE A 199 14.07 13.86 -25.18
N PHE A 200 15.05 14.74 -25.30
CA PHE A 200 15.79 15.24 -24.11
C PHE A 200 14.92 16.09 -23.19
N ASN A 201 13.95 16.83 -23.70
CA ASN A 201 12.97 17.56 -22.89
C ASN A 201 12.06 16.58 -22.12
N ALA A 202 11.57 15.52 -22.75
CA ALA A 202 10.77 14.48 -22.11
C ALA A 202 11.61 13.71 -21.06
N LEU A 203 12.88 13.41 -21.38
CA LEU A 203 13.81 12.76 -20.47
C LEU A 203 14.06 13.60 -19.22
N ASN A 204 14.36 14.89 -19.36
CA ASN A 204 14.56 15.81 -18.25
C ASN A 204 13.30 15.92 -17.37
N ARG A 205 12.13 15.96 -17.98
CA ARG A 205 10.86 15.93 -17.25
C ARG A 205 10.72 14.65 -16.45
N TYR A 206 10.97 13.50 -17.09
CA TYR A 206 10.91 12.20 -16.42
C TYR A 206 11.86 12.10 -15.23
N VAL A 207 13.12 12.56 -15.36
CA VAL A 207 14.10 12.58 -14.26
C VAL A 207 13.61 13.43 -13.09
N LYS A 208 13.09 14.64 -13.37
CA LYS A 208 12.54 15.51 -12.32
C LYS A 208 11.35 14.89 -11.60
N TYR A 209 10.41 14.32 -12.33
CA TYR A 209 9.25 13.65 -11.72
C TYR A 209 9.65 12.39 -10.95
N SER A 210 10.63 11.63 -11.45
CA SER A 210 11.16 10.46 -10.71
C SER A 210 11.77 10.86 -9.37
N ALA A 211 12.52 11.97 -9.32
CA ALA A 211 13.08 12.49 -8.08
C ALA A 211 11.97 12.91 -7.08
N LEU A 212 10.94 13.61 -7.56
CA LEU A 212 9.79 13.97 -6.74
C LEU A 212 9.02 12.72 -6.24
N TYR A 213 8.90 11.69 -7.08
CA TYR A 213 8.25 10.44 -6.73
C TYR A 213 9.03 9.68 -5.66
N ILE A 214 10.37 9.64 -5.76
CA ILE A 214 11.24 9.05 -4.73
C ILE A 214 10.98 9.72 -3.37
N ASN A 215 10.93 11.05 -3.30
CA ASN A 215 10.67 11.78 -2.06
C ASN A 215 9.29 11.41 -1.45
N LYS A 216 8.28 11.21 -2.30
CA LYS A 216 6.96 10.75 -1.85
C LYS A 216 7.02 9.33 -1.28
N LEU A 217 7.74 8.41 -1.94
CA LEU A 217 7.94 7.05 -1.45
C LEU A 217 8.71 7.02 -0.12
N GLU A 218 9.70 7.90 0.06
CA GLU A 218 10.43 8.06 1.33
C GLU A 218 9.49 8.51 2.46
N ARG A 219 8.60 9.45 2.19
CA ARG A 219 7.59 9.88 3.15
C ARG A 219 6.63 8.74 3.53
N LEU A 220 6.14 7.97 2.54
CA LEU A 220 5.27 6.82 2.78
C LEU A 220 5.98 5.76 3.66
N LYS A 221 7.25 5.46 3.34
CA LYS A 221 8.06 4.54 4.13
C LYS A 221 8.27 5.02 5.56
N SER A 222 8.57 6.30 5.73
CA SER A 222 8.74 6.92 7.07
C SER A 222 7.47 6.79 7.90
N GLU A 223 6.30 7.05 7.31
CA GLU A 223 5.02 6.90 8.01
C GLU A 223 4.75 5.44 8.38
N ALA A 224 5.00 4.48 7.48
CA ALA A 224 4.87 3.06 7.78
C ALA A 224 5.75 2.66 8.98
N VAL A 225 7.00 3.12 9.02
CA VAL A 225 7.93 2.86 10.14
C VAL A 225 7.44 3.49 11.44
N ASN A 226 6.91 4.71 11.41
CA ASN A 226 6.34 5.39 12.58
C ASN A 226 5.16 4.61 13.16
N ILE A 227 4.26 4.14 12.31
CA ILE A 227 3.11 3.33 12.72
C ILE A 227 3.56 1.98 13.28
N MET A 228 4.54 1.33 12.66
CA MET A 228 5.12 0.08 13.16
C MET A 228 5.71 0.27 14.57
N ASN A 229 6.47 1.34 14.79
CA ASN A 229 7.05 1.66 16.09
C ASN A 229 5.96 1.93 17.15
N TYR A 230 4.89 2.64 16.76
CA TYR A 230 3.75 2.87 17.64
C TYR A 230 3.06 1.55 18.04
N PHE A 231 2.78 0.66 17.10
CA PHE A 231 2.14 -0.62 17.37
C PHE A 231 3.05 -1.57 18.16
N ASN A 232 4.35 -1.61 17.84
CA ASN A 232 5.32 -2.40 18.59
C ASN A 232 5.33 -1.98 20.06
N LYS A 233 5.45 -0.68 20.34
CA LYS A 233 5.46 -0.15 21.72
C LYS A 233 4.15 -0.46 22.45
N LYS A 234 3.01 -0.41 21.79
CA LYS A 234 1.68 -0.56 22.40
C LYS A 234 1.25 -2.01 22.58
N TYR A 235 1.59 -2.88 21.64
CA TYR A 235 1.11 -4.26 21.57
C TYR A 235 2.20 -5.30 21.78
N HIS A 236 3.48 -4.88 21.90
CA HIS A 236 4.66 -5.74 22.03
C HIS A 236 4.72 -6.79 20.91
N ILE A 237 4.62 -6.30 19.65
CA ILE A 237 4.70 -7.10 18.43
C ILE A 237 6.18 -7.16 18.01
N GLU A 238 6.76 -8.35 17.92
CA GLU A 238 8.13 -8.59 17.45
C GLU A 238 8.22 -8.78 15.92
#